data_b80166c4ff0c36a3d85e3a142ba65435
#
_entry.id   b80166c4ff0c36a3d85e3a142ba65435
#
_cell.length_a   1.000
_cell.length_b   1.000
_cell.length_c   1.000
_cell.angle_alpha   90.00
_cell.angle_beta   90.00
_cell.angle_gamma   90.00
#
_symmetry.space_group_name_H-M   'P 1'
#
loop_
_entity.id
_entity.type
_entity.pdbx_description
1 polymer ?
#
loop_
_entity_poly.entity_id
_entity_poly.type
_entity_poly.pdbx_seq_one_letter_code
_entity_poly.pdbx_strand_id
1 'polypeptide(L)'
;MNRTLVMTAAACLVATAASAQTPAPDAAPPFVLATYYRCDYSKQTRADTLYKQVIAPLLDKQIKAGHLTAYGFSSHRMGGVFRRLESWTAPTLAHLIAAQDAYEAELAKVNPKAGAEFDAICGSHDDYIWNRTLGSPTNAAAPTPAYSYSRYMGCNLSKEGEADMIMETAFAPIMNKHLAAGHITAWGYFI
;
A
#
# COMPACT_ATOMS: atom_id res chain seq x y z
N MET A 1 50.69 25.74 -51.83
CA MET A 1 51.04 24.82 -50.75
C MET A 1 49.97 24.99 -49.62
N ASN A 2 48.89 24.22 -49.68
CA ASN A 2 47.81 24.27 -48.68
C ASN A 2 48.00 23.08 -47.71
N ARG A 3 48.19 23.41 -46.44
CA ARG A 3 48.23 22.45 -45.33
C ARG A 3 46.87 22.38 -44.70
N THR A 4 46.14 21.29 -44.91
CA THR A 4 44.87 20.99 -44.25
C THR A 4 45.18 20.38 -42.87
N LEU A 5 44.73 21.08 -41.81
CA LEU A 5 44.79 20.59 -40.41
C LEU A 5 43.58 19.67 -40.19
N VAL A 6 43.83 18.41 -39.88
CA VAL A 6 42.79 17.46 -39.45
C VAL A 6 42.72 17.51 -37.92
N MET A 7 41.61 18.04 -37.38
CA MET A 7 41.34 18.00 -35.95
C MET A 7 40.57 16.69 -35.63
N THR A 8 41.23 15.80 -34.91
CA THR A 8 40.61 14.57 -34.35
C THR A 8 39.95 14.92 -33.01
N ALA A 9 38.61 14.90 -32.97
CA ALA A 9 37.86 15.05 -31.72
C ALA A 9 37.78 13.68 -31.03
N ALA A 10 38.39 13.56 -29.84
CA ALA A 10 38.26 12.39 -28.97
C ALA A 10 37.00 12.57 -28.13
N ALA A 11 35.99 11.75 -28.39
CA ALA A 11 34.79 11.67 -27.57
C ALA A 11 35.06 10.80 -26.33
N CYS A 12 35.16 11.41 -25.16
CA CYS A 12 35.16 10.70 -23.87
C CYS A 12 33.73 10.18 -23.55
N LEU A 13 33.52 8.90 -23.69
CA LEU A 13 32.34 8.19 -23.16
C LEU A 13 32.47 8.06 -21.65
N VAL A 14 31.77 8.93 -20.89
CA VAL A 14 31.62 8.77 -19.45
C VAL A 14 30.51 7.73 -19.23
N ALA A 15 30.92 6.49 -18.92
CA ALA A 15 30.00 5.46 -18.46
C ALA A 15 29.55 5.81 -17.03
N THR A 16 28.36 6.35 -16.88
CA THR A 16 27.70 6.48 -15.57
C THR A 16 27.30 5.07 -15.11
N ALA A 17 28.08 4.51 -14.18
CA ALA A 17 27.68 3.30 -13.46
C ALA A 17 26.44 3.66 -12.63
N ALA A 18 25.27 3.14 -13.03
CA ALA A 18 24.09 3.15 -12.19
C ALA A 18 24.40 2.31 -10.94
N SER A 19 24.68 2.98 -9.84
CA SER A 19 24.80 2.32 -8.55
C SER A 19 23.45 1.69 -8.22
N ALA A 20 23.34 0.37 -8.29
CA ALA A 20 22.24 -0.37 -7.71
C ALA A 20 22.25 -0.02 -6.20
N GLN A 21 21.30 0.79 -5.75
CA GLN A 21 21.11 1.05 -4.33
C GLN A 21 20.72 -0.29 -3.68
N THR A 22 21.65 -0.86 -2.94
CA THR A 22 21.38 -1.93 -1.99
C THR A 22 20.28 -1.38 -1.05
N PRO A 23 19.15 -2.09 -0.86
CA PRO A 23 18.17 -1.67 0.14
C PRO A 23 18.88 -1.49 1.48
N ALA A 24 18.61 -0.38 2.16
CA ALA A 24 19.16 -0.17 3.49
C ALA A 24 18.74 -1.35 4.38
N PRO A 25 19.67 -2.02 5.06
CA PRO A 25 19.30 -3.02 6.05
C PRO A 25 18.53 -2.33 7.16
N ASP A 26 17.44 -2.96 7.64
CA ASP A 26 16.72 -2.66 8.89
C ASP A 26 15.71 -1.51 8.93
N ALA A 27 15.01 -1.18 7.87
CA ALA A 27 13.71 -0.54 8.06
C ALA A 27 12.73 -1.58 8.60
N ALA A 28 12.26 -1.40 9.85
CA ALA A 28 11.20 -2.23 10.41
C ALA A 28 10.03 -2.33 9.42
N PRO A 29 9.38 -3.51 9.29
CA PRO A 29 8.29 -3.67 8.34
C PRO A 29 7.16 -2.68 8.66
N PRO A 30 6.53 -2.08 7.63
CA PRO A 30 5.48 -1.10 7.84
C PRO A 30 4.24 -1.74 8.46
N PHE A 31 3.52 -0.94 9.26
CA PHE A 31 2.19 -1.30 9.76
C PHE A 31 1.11 -0.92 8.76
N VAL A 32 0.11 -1.77 8.64
CA VAL A 32 -1.04 -1.54 7.77
C VAL A 32 -2.32 -1.65 8.61
N LEU A 33 -3.05 -0.55 8.73
CA LEU A 33 -4.45 -0.59 9.16
C LEU A 33 -5.27 -1.02 7.95
N ALA A 34 -6.14 -2.01 8.13
CA ALA A 34 -7.08 -2.45 7.12
C ALA A 34 -8.49 -2.46 7.70
N THR A 35 -9.36 -1.62 7.16
CA THR A 35 -10.76 -1.48 7.56
C THR A 35 -11.67 -2.10 6.51
N TYR A 36 -12.43 -3.10 6.91
CA TYR A 36 -13.32 -3.87 6.05
C TYR A 36 -14.76 -3.46 6.30
N TYR A 37 -15.35 -2.67 5.40
CA TYR A 37 -16.67 -2.09 5.55
C TYR A 37 -17.78 -2.97 4.98
N ARG A 38 -18.86 -3.10 5.76
CA ARG A 38 -20.18 -3.59 5.31
C ARG A 38 -21.03 -2.40 4.93
N CYS A 39 -21.07 -2.05 3.66
CA CYS A 39 -21.80 -0.89 3.17
C CYS A 39 -23.18 -1.29 2.63
N ASP A 40 -24.16 -0.36 2.73
CA ASP A 40 -25.45 -0.47 2.05
C ASP A 40 -25.22 -0.65 0.54
N TYR A 41 -25.71 -1.76 0.01
CA TYR A 41 -25.47 -2.16 -1.37
C TYR A 41 -25.95 -1.13 -2.39
N SER A 42 -27.06 -0.45 -2.09
CA SER A 42 -27.67 0.55 -2.97
C SER A 42 -26.92 1.91 -2.97
N LYS A 43 -26.07 2.16 -1.97
CA LYS A 43 -25.42 3.45 -1.75
C LYS A 43 -23.89 3.43 -1.95
N GLN A 44 -23.33 2.34 -2.44
CA GLN A 44 -21.89 2.17 -2.58
C GLN A 44 -21.23 3.26 -3.45
N THR A 45 -21.88 3.64 -4.56
CA THR A 45 -21.36 4.73 -5.41
C THR A 45 -21.31 6.07 -4.67
N ARG A 46 -22.26 6.31 -3.75
CA ARG A 46 -22.22 7.51 -2.90
C ARG A 46 -21.07 7.45 -1.90
N ALA A 47 -20.84 6.30 -1.26
CA ALA A 47 -19.68 6.08 -0.40
C ALA A 47 -18.36 6.33 -1.15
N ASP A 48 -18.22 5.80 -2.37
CA ASP A 48 -17.03 6.04 -3.21
C ASP A 48 -16.82 7.52 -3.52
N THR A 49 -17.91 8.25 -3.74
CA THR A 49 -17.86 9.70 -4.00
C THR A 49 -17.41 10.46 -2.76
N LEU A 50 -17.98 10.15 -1.59
CA LEU A 50 -17.60 10.76 -0.32
C LEU A 50 -16.12 10.47 0.01
N TYR A 51 -15.70 9.23 -0.18
CA TYR A 51 -14.30 8.87 0.01
C TYR A 51 -13.37 9.72 -0.85
N LYS A 52 -13.61 9.77 -2.15
CA LYS A 52 -12.77 10.53 -3.09
C LYS A 52 -12.75 12.02 -2.85
N GLN A 53 -13.89 12.59 -2.50
CA GLN A 53 -14.04 14.06 -2.40
C GLN A 53 -13.69 14.60 -1.02
N VAL A 54 -13.80 13.81 0.03
CA VAL A 54 -13.65 14.26 1.41
C VAL A 54 -12.54 13.51 2.13
N ILE A 55 -12.59 12.17 2.15
CA ILE A 55 -11.66 11.36 2.94
C ILE A 55 -10.26 11.35 2.32
N ALA A 56 -10.12 11.01 1.05
CA ALA A 56 -8.83 10.94 0.38
C ALA A 56 -7.99 12.23 0.47
N PRO A 57 -8.55 13.45 0.30
CA PRO A 57 -7.78 14.68 0.51
C PRO A 57 -7.23 14.86 1.93
N LEU A 58 -7.91 14.32 2.94
CA LEU A 58 -7.42 14.35 4.33
C LEU A 58 -6.28 13.35 4.53
N LEU A 59 -6.36 12.18 3.91
CA LEU A 59 -5.28 11.19 3.91
C LEU A 59 -4.05 11.67 3.15
N ASP A 60 -4.23 12.42 2.05
CA ASP A 60 -3.13 13.08 1.35
C ASP A 60 -2.35 14.05 2.26
N LYS A 61 -3.04 14.72 3.21
CA LYS A 61 -2.38 15.55 4.21
C LYS A 61 -1.56 14.70 5.19
N GLN A 62 -2.06 13.51 5.58
CA GLN A 62 -1.32 12.61 6.47
C GLN A 62 -0.06 12.06 5.80
N ILE A 63 -0.09 11.80 4.48
CA ILE A 63 1.11 11.47 3.71
C ILE A 63 2.10 12.66 3.71
N LYS A 64 1.63 13.87 3.44
CA LYS A 64 2.48 15.07 3.45
C LYS A 64 3.08 15.36 4.83
N ALA A 65 2.36 15.04 5.90
CA ALA A 65 2.84 15.16 7.28
C ALA A 65 3.83 14.04 7.66
N GLY A 66 4.00 13.01 6.83
CA GLY A 66 4.87 11.87 7.11
C GLY A 66 4.27 10.83 8.05
N HIS A 67 3.00 10.95 8.42
CA HIS A 67 2.31 9.98 9.26
C HIS A 67 2.00 8.69 8.47
N LEU A 68 1.61 8.82 7.20
CA LEU A 68 1.36 7.70 6.31
C LEU A 68 2.37 7.67 5.16
N THR A 69 2.65 6.49 4.64
CA THR A 69 3.42 6.28 3.40
C THR A 69 2.52 5.97 2.21
N ALA A 70 1.35 5.39 2.47
CA ALA A 70 0.35 5.09 1.45
C ALA A 70 -1.03 4.92 2.08
N TYR A 71 -2.07 5.08 1.27
CA TYR A 71 -3.42 4.61 1.58
C TYR A 71 -4.07 4.03 0.33
N GLY A 72 -5.12 3.23 0.50
CA GLY A 72 -5.90 2.67 -0.58
C GLY A 72 -7.36 2.49 -0.21
N PHE A 73 -8.23 2.57 -1.21
CA PHE A 73 -9.65 2.26 -1.07
C PHE A 73 -10.09 1.38 -2.24
N SER A 74 -10.59 0.21 -1.92
CA SER A 74 -10.89 -0.83 -2.89
C SER A 74 -12.32 -1.31 -2.78
N SER A 75 -12.94 -1.65 -3.91
CA SER A 75 -14.23 -2.33 -3.94
C SER A 75 -14.06 -3.84 -4.00
N HIS A 76 -14.83 -4.55 -3.18
CA HIS A 76 -14.84 -6.00 -3.18
C HIS A 76 -15.63 -6.54 -4.37
N ARG A 77 -15.00 -7.39 -5.17
CA ARG A 77 -15.62 -7.92 -6.39
C ARG A 77 -16.40 -9.20 -6.15
N MET A 78 -15.86 -10.14 -5.37
CA MET A 78 -16.43 -11.47 -5.17
C MET A 78 -16.25 -11.93 -3.73
N GLY A 79 -17.25 -12.66 -3.23
CA GLY A 79 -17.24 -13.30 -1.92
C GLY A 79 -17.49 -12.34 -0.74
N GLY A 80 -17.77 -12.93 0.42
CA GLY A 80 -17.88 -12.24 1.69
C GLY A 80 -18.95 -11.14 1.80
N VAL A 81 -19.03 -10.57 2.97
CA VAL A 81 -20.01 -9.53 3.35
C VAL A 81 -19.46 -8.12 3.21
N PHE A 82 -18.15 -7.97 3.16
CA PHE A 82 -17.51 -6.67 3.03
C PHE A 82 -17.67 -6.13 1.61
N ARG A 83 -17.89 -4.83 1.49
CA ARG A 83 -18.09 -4.17 0.19
C ARG A 83 -16.96 -3.22 -0.16
N ARG A 84 -16.31 -2.65 0.84
CA ARG A 84 -15.14 -1.77 0.70
C ARG A 84 -14.04 -2.21 1.65
N LEU A 85 -12.83 -2.03 1.21
CA LEU A 85 -11.62 -2.16 2.00
C LEU A 85 -10.86 -0.86 1.91
N GLU A 86 -10.58 -0.27 3.04
CA GLU A 86 -9.62 0.81 3.20
C GLU A 86 -8.33 0.26 3.81
N SER A 87 -7.20 0.78 3.38
CA SER A 87 -5.91 0.44 3.97
C SER A 87 -5.04 1.69 4.14
N TRP A 88 -4.41 1.83 5.30
CA TRP A 88 -3.44 2.88 5.59
C TRP A 88 -2.12 2.23 5.94
N THR A 89 -1.04 2.67 5.31
CA THR A 89 0.31 2.16 5.58
C THR A 89 1.13 3.24 6.27
N ALA A 90 1.74 2.89 7.40
CA ALA A 90 2.58 3.79 8.19
C ALA A 90 3.93 3.15 8.54
N PRO A 91 5.00 3.97 8.73
CA PRO A 91 6.33 3.46 9.08
C PRO A 91 6.35 2.77 10.44
N THR A 92 5.53 3.25 11.39
CA THR A 92 5.42 2.71 12.75
C THR A 92 3.99 2.75 13.23
N LEU A 93 3.65 1.98 14.25
CA LEU A 93 2.34 2.04 14.91
C LEU A 93 2.03 3.44 15.47
N ALA A 94 3.03 4.12 16.02
CA ALA A 94 2.85 5.49 16.53
C ALA A 94 2.44 6.47 15.40
N HIS A 95 3.03 6.34 14.22
CA HIS A 95 2.63 7.15 13.06
C HIS A 95 1.20 6.82 12.60
N LEU A 96 0.81 5.55 12.64
CA LEU A 96 -0.54 5.13 12.27
C LEU A 96 -1.59 5.75 13.21
N ILE A 97 -1.35 5.69 14.52
CA ILE A 97 -2.22 6.31 15.53
C ILE A 97 -2.28 7.84 15.35
N ALA A 98 -1.13 8.49 15.14
CA ALA A 98 -1.09 9.92 14.89
C ALA A 98 -1.84 10.32 13.60
N ALA A 99 -1.79 9.49 12.56
CA ALA A 99 -2.57 9.69 11.34
C ALA A 99 -4.07 9.62 11.61
N GLN A 100 -4.51 8.64 12.40
CA GLN A 100 -5.92 8.45 12.76
C GLN A 100 -6.46 9.65 13.55
N ASP A 101 -5.76 10.03 14.62
CA ASP A 101 -6.14 11.18 15.47
C ASP A 101 -6.26 12.47 14.65
N ALA A 102 -5.27 12.74 13.80
CA ALA A 102 -5.23 13.92 12.95
C ALA A 102 -6.32 13.91 11.86
N TYR A 103 -6.58 12.76 11.27
CA TYR A 103 -7.65 12.57 10.29
C TYR A 103 -9.03 12.83 10.89
N GLU A 104 -9.33 12.21 12.03
CA GLU A 104 -10.62 12.37 12.73
C GLU A 104 -10.86 13.82 13.14
N ALA A 105 -9.84 14.46 13.72
CA ALA A 105 -9.93 15.87 14.12
C ALA A 105 -10.16 16.81 12.93
N GLU A 106 -9.54 16.54 11.78
CA GLU A 106 -9.75 17.33 10.57
C GLU A 106 -11.11 17.06 9.92
N LEU A 107 -11.55 15.81 9.83
CA LEU A 107 -12.85 15.45 9.28
C LEU A 107 -13.99 16.14 10.06
N ALA A 108 -13.92 16.07 11.40
CA ALA A 108 -14.87 16.75 12.28
C ALA A 108 -14.93 18.28 12.08
N LYS A 109 -13.82 18.88 11.66
CA LYS A 109 -13.69 20.32 11.41
C LYS A 109 -14.21 20.75 10.04
N VAL A 110 -13.80 20.01 8.98
CA VAL A 110 -14.02 20.48 7.59
C VAL A 110 -15.34 19.98 7.01
N ASN A 111 -15.76 18.77 7.37
CA ASN A 111 -17.00 18.20 6.82
C ASN A 111 -17.60 17.09 7.70
N PRO A 112 -18.09 17.40 8.90
CA PRO A 112 -18.66 16.40 9.80
C PRO A 112 -19.89 15.70 9.22
N LYS A 113 -20.63 16.38 8.34
CA LYS A 113 -21.80 15.79 7.68
C LYS A 113 -21.40 14.70 6.67
N ALA A 114 -20.30 14.86 5.95
CA ALA A 114 -19.84 13.86 5.01
C ALA A 114 -19.29 12.63 5.73
N GLY A 115 -18.58 12.81 6.85
CA GLY A 115 -18.17 11.68 7.71
C GLY A 115 -19.39 10.90 8.20
N ALA A 116 -20.35 11.58 8.84
CA ALA A 116 -21.57 10.94 9.31
C ALA A 116 -22.40 10.27 8.19
N GLU A 117 -22.40 10.83 6.98
CA GLU A 117 -23.05 10.19 5.82
C GLU A 117 -22.31 8.92 5.37
N PHE A 118 -20.98 8.97 5.34
CA PHE A 118 -20.16 7.79 5.03
C PHE A 118 -20.40 6.68 6.04
N ASP A 119 -20.38 7.00 7.34
CA ASP A 119 -20.66 6.06 8.43
C ASP A 119 -22.08 5.50 8.37
N ALA A 120 -23.06 6.31 7.99
CA ALA A 120 -24.43 5.84 7.80
C ALA A 120 -24.57 4.85 6.61
N ILE A 121 -23.69 4.94 5.62
CA ILE A 121 -23.66 4.02 4.47
C ILE A 121 -22.82 2.77 4.78
N CYS A 122 -21.68 2.94 5.45
CA CYS A 122 -20.66 1.94 5.71
C CYS A 122 -20.37 1.77 7.21
N GLY A 123 -21.37 1.89 8.06
CA GLY A 123 -21.27 2.00 9.52
C GLY A 123 -20.94 0.72 10.27
N SER A 124 -20.82 -0.42 9.59
CA SER A 124 -20.33 -1.66 10.20
C SER A 124 -19.04 -2.09 9.52
N HIS A 125 -17.97 -2.19 10.29
CA HIS A 125 -16.65 -2.59 9.80
C HIS A 125 -15.91 -3.47 10.80
N ASP A 126 -14.88 -4.15 10.32
CA ASP A 126 -13.89 -4.87 11.09
C ASP A 126 -12.52 -4.25 10.79
N ASP A 127 -11.76 -3.93 11.84
CA ASP A 127 -10.44 -3.30 11.73
C ASP A 127 -9.36 -4.28 12.13
N TYR A 128 -8.28 -4.26 11.36
CA TYR A 128 -7.09 -5.06 11.65
C TYR A 128 -5.85 -4.20 11.47
N ILE A 129 -4.87 -4.39 12.35
CA ILE A 129 -3.54 -3.84 12.17
C ILE A 129 -2.62 -5.01 11.84
N TRP A 130 -2.07 -4.97 10.64
CA TRP A 130 -1.17 -5.97 10.12
C TRP A 130 0.26 -5.48 10.12
N ASN A 131 1.19 -6.38 10.38
CA ASN A 131 2.60 -6.16 10.13
C ASN A 131 3.02 -6.94 8.89
N ARG A 132 3.65 -6.26 7.91
CA ARG A 132 4.12 -6.92 6.69
C ARG A 132 5.47 -7.56 6.95
N THR A 133 5.54 -8.88 7.00
CA THR A 133 6.75 -9.63 7.30
C THR A 133 7.55 -10.03 6.07
N LEU A 134 6.85 -10.37 4.97
CA LEU A 134 7.45 -10.75 3.69
C LEU A 134 6.76 -10.06 2.52
N GLY A 135 7.44 -9.94 1.40
CA GLY A 135 6.82 -9.46 0.17
C GLY A 135 7.81 -8.88 -0.83
N SER A 136 7.28 -8.53 -1.99
CA SER A 136 8.05 -7.82 -3.01
C SER A 136 8.49 -6.44 -2.50
N PRO A 137 9.63 -5.91 -2.95
CA PRO A 137 9.99 -4.51 -2.68
C PRO A 137 8.84 -3.57 -3.08
N THR A 138 8.58 -2.56 -2.26
CA THR A 138 7.64 -1.51 -2.63
C THR A 138 8.25 -0.66 -3.73
N ASN A 139 7.60 -0.65 -4.89
CA ASN A 139 8.00 0.22 -6.00
C ASN A 139 6.95 1.32 -6.16
N ALA A 140 7.25 2.51 -5.67
CA ALA A 140 6.35 3.67 -5.77
C ALA A 140 6.05 4.08 -7.22
N ALA A 141 6.90 3.69 -8.18
CA ALA A 141 6.68 3.92 -9.60
C ALA A 141 5.88 2.82 -10.30
N ALA A 142 5.58 1.71 -9.61
CA ALA A 142 4.75 0.66 -10.19
C ALA A 142 3.31 1.15 -10.40
N PRO A 143 2.67 0.80 -11.51
CA PRO A 143 1.27 1.14 -11.71
C PRO A 143 0.41 0.52 -10.61
N THR A 144 -0.59 1.28 -10.13
CA THR A 144 -1.56 0.75 -9.18
C THR A 144 -2.24 -0.48 -9.78
N PRO A 145 -2.21 -1.64 -9.12
CA PRO A 145 -2.81 -2.85 -9.66
C PRO A 145 -4.33 -2.68 -9.78
N ALA A 146 -4.91 -3.13 -10.88
CA ALA A 146 -6.35 -3.08 -11.10
C ALA A 146 -7.11 -3.99 -10.14
N TYR A 147 -6.48 -5.08 -9.71
CA TYR A 147 -7.05 -6.09 -8.80
C TYR A 147 -6.02 -6.55 -7.79
N SER A 148 -6.49 -6.83 -6.56
CA SER A 148 -5.73 -7.56 -5.56
C SER A 148 -6.51 -8.79 -5.12
N TYR A 149 -5.78 -9.85 -4.79
CA TYR A 149 -6.33 -11.06 -4.18
C TYR A 149 -5.72 -11.23 -2.80
N SER A 150 -6.58 -11.28 -1.78
CA SER A 150 -6.17 -11.52 -0.40
C SER A 150 -6.72 -12.86 0.08
N ARG A 151 -5.89 -13.63 0.73
CA ARG A 151 -6.27 -14.89 1.37
C ARG A 151 -6.01 -14.79 2.87
N TYR A 152 -7.05 -14.98 3.65
CA TYR A 152 -7.00 -14.99 5.10
C TYR A 152 -6.92 -16.41 5.60
N MET A 153 -5.98 -16.68 6.49
CA MET A 153 -5.77 -18.01 7.07
C MET A 153 -5.78 -17.88 8.58
N GLY A 154 -6.64 -18.67 9.23
CA GLY A 154 -6.55 -18.86 10.69
C GLY A 154 -5.41 -19.80 10.99
N CYS A 155 -4.44 -19.35 11.77
CA CYS A 155 -3.31 -20.14 12.21
C CYS A 155 -3.48 -20.59 13.67
N ASN A 156 -2.91 -21.74 14.01
CA ASN A 156 -2.74 -22.11 15.40
C ASN A 156 -1.58 -21.26 15.95
N LEU A 157 -1.84 -20.47 17.00
CA LEU A 157 -0.85 -19.56 17.61
C LEU A 157 0.47 -20.25 17.94
N SER A 158 0.43 -21.52 18.41
CA SER A 158 1.66 -22.28 18.73
C SER A 158 2.46 -22.70 17.49
N LYS A 159 1.94 -22.48 16.29
CA LYS A 159 2.55 -22.90 15.01
C LYS A 159 2.77 -21.75 14.03
N GLU A 160 2.58 -20.52 14.46
CA GLU A 160 2.78 -19.35 13.59
C GLU A 160 4.22 -19.31 13.05
N GLY A 161 5.23 -19.58 13.89
CA GLY A 161 6.62 -19.63 13.41
C GLY A 161 6.90 -20.73 12.38
N GLU A 162 6.17 -21.86 12.42
CA GLU A 162 6.25 -22.88 11.36
C GLU A 162 5.59 -22.35 10.06
N ALA A 163 4.47 -21.66 10.18
CA ALA A 163 3.78 -21.06 9.05
C ALA A 163 4.64 -19.98 8.37
N ASP A 164 5.30 -19.12 9.17
CA ASP A 164 6.21 -18.09 8.67
C ASP A 164 7.39 -18.71 7.90
N MET A 165 7.99 -19.75 8.45
CA MET A 165 9.07 -20.48 7.78
C MET A 165 8.60 -21.10 6.45
N ILE A 166 7.39 -21.65 6.37
CA ILE A 166 6.83 -22.20 5.14
C ILE A 166 6.58 -21.06 4.13
N MET A 167 6.05 -19.92 4.58
CA MET A 167 5.85 -18.76 3.72
C MET A 167 7.16 -18.27 3.14
N GLU A 168 8.22 -18.19 3.93
CA GLU A 168 9.54 -17.74 3.49
C GLU A 168 10.21 -18.74 2.55
N THR A 169 10.22 -20.04 2.89
CA THR A 169 11.02 -21.04 2.19
C THR A 169 10.31 -21.67 0.99
N ALA A 170 8.99 -21.77 1.00
CA ALA A 170 8.22 -22.42 -0.05
C ALA A 170 7.41 -21.42 -0.91
N PHE A 171 6.67 -20.50 -0.28
CA PHE A 171 5.77 -19.60 -1.02
C PHE A 171 6.50 -18.40 -1.62
N ALA A 172 7.38 -17.72 -0.87
CA ALA A 172 8.07 -16.54 -1.35
C ALA A 172 8.87 -16.77 -2.65
N PRO A 173 9.61 -17.88 -2.84
CA PRO A 173 10.28 -18.18 -4.11
C PRO A 173 9.31 -18.30 -5.29
N ILE A 174 8.13 -18.91 -5.07
CA ILE A 174 7.10 -19.06 -6.10
C ILE A 174 6.53 -17.69 -6.48
N MET A 175 6.19 -16.87 -5.49
CA MET A 175 5.66 -15.52 -5.71
C MET A 175 6.68 -14.63 -6.42
N ASN A 176 7.95 -14.71 -6.05
CA ASN A 176 9.03 -13.98 -6.72
C ASN A 176 9.22 -14.41 -8.17
N LYS A 177 9.05 -15.70 -8.47
CA LYS A 177 9.05 -16.20 -9.86
C LYS A 177 7.89 -15.59 -10.68
N HIS A 178 6.69 -15.54 -10.12
CA HIS A 178 5.54 -14.90 -10.77
C HIS A 178 5.72 -13.40 -10.94
N LEU A 179 6.33 -12.72 -9.95
CA LEU A 179 6.68 -11.31 -10.05
C LEU A 179 7.68 -11.05 -11.18
N ALA A 180 8.75 -11.83 -11.25
CA ALA A 180 9.78 -11.73 -12.30
C ALA A 180 9.21 -12.03 -13.71
N ALA A 181 8.22 -12.91 -13.81
CA ALA A 181 7.53 -13.22 -15.07
C ALA A 181 6.45 -12.18 -15.44
N GLY A 182 6.20 -11.16 -14.61
CA GLY A 182 5.17 -10.13 -14.84
C GLY A 182 3.72 -10.62 -14.67
N HIS A 183 3.52 -11.79 -14.10
CA HIS A 183 2.17 -12.33 -13.84
C HIS A 183 1.47 -11.58 -12.70
N ILE A 184 2.23 -11.03 -11.77
CA ILE A 184 1.78 -10.19 -10.67
C ILE A 184 2.67 -8.95 -10.59
N THR A 185 2.15 -7.85 -10.05
CA THR A 185 2.89 -6.59 -9.88
C THR A 185 3.46 -6.44 -8.48
N ALA A 186 2.88 -7.09 -7.50
CA ALA A 186 3.33 -7.09 -6.10
C ALA A 186 2.73 -8.28 -5.36
N TRP A 187 3.33 -8.62 -4.23
CA TRP A 187 2.80 -9.56 -3.26
C TRP A 187 3.27 -9.18 -1.85
N GLY A 188 2.53 -9.63 -0.83
CA GLY A 188 2.90 -9.44 0.57
C GLY A 188 2.28 -10.51 1.46
N TYR A 189 2.97 -10.83 2.54
CA TYR A 189 2.51 -11.65 3.64
C TYR A 189 2.47 -10.80 4.92
N PHE A 190 1.38 -10.86 5.63
CA PHE A 190 1.05 -10.01 6.77
C PHE A 190 0.63 -10.88 7.95
N ILE A 191 1.03 -10.49 9.14
CA ILE A 191 0.67 -11.08 10.43
C ILE A 191 0.15 -10.01 11.39
#